data_9c96774b92deefa1d0516fbce4b24ae7
#
_entry.id   9c96774b92deefa1d0516fbce4b24ae7
#
_cell.length_a   1.000
_cell.length_b   1.000
_cell.length_c   1.000
_cell.angle_alpha   90.00
_cell.angle_beta   90.00
_cell.angle_gamma   90.00
#
_symmetry.space_group_name_H-M   'P 1'
#
loop_
_entity.id
_entity.type
_entity.pdbx_description
1 polymer ?
#
loop_
_entity_poly.entity_id
_entity_poly.type
_entity_poly.pdbx_seq_one_letter_code
_entity_poly.pdbx_strand_id
1 'polypeptide(L)'
;MTGLIARLPLARTTLLVALSMLMLAFSTNASSAQRHAPQRVAHAQPHAKKVVKKAVKKKPAQRKQKTVKHRRPRVKHQAVKRQAAPAPQQRRAKRSSAVRPRPAAGPRLMASCGYTPRAVNSLHSRAAYVLDVDSGTPLLARNARTVRPIASISKLMTAVVARDADRPLNGVLRVTTHDRDTIKFTGSRLQVGSELSRREMFHIALMSSENRAAAALSRDYPGGRAAFVMAMNREARRLGMRHTHFREPTGLSPHNVSTAEDLAKLVGAAAQDPLIRYFSTDTSTTVRPGDGELLYVNSDPLVRYRRLPIRLQKTGFINESGHGVVMRMRVKGRRETVVLLGAPTRAGVSSDAIKIHRWLSCSIQ
;
A
#
# COMPACT_ATOMS: atom_id res chain seq x y z
N MET A 1 39.28 39.34 62.16
CA MET A 1 39.85 40.03 61.03
C MET A 1 38.96 39.82 59.87
N THR A 2 37.91 40.60 59.73
CA THR A 2 37.75 41.86 58.97
C THR A 2 37.98 41.69 57.46
N GLY A 3 36.92 41.88 56.73
CA GLY A 3 36.87 42.51 55.43
C GLY A 3 36.18 41.65 54.38
N LEU A 4 35.30 42.04 53.60
CA LEU A 4 34.59 43.29 53.28
C LEU A 4 33.60 42.91 52.16
N ILE A 5 32.38 43.23 52.35
CA ILE A 5 31.31 43.05 51.38
C ILE A 5 31.42 44.13 50.29
N ALA A 6 31.43 43.74 49.05
CA ALA A 6 31.20 44.68 47.93
C ALA A 6 29.95 44.28 47.13
N ARG A 7 28.93 45.10 47.33
CA ARG A 7 27.69 45.13 46.51
C ARG A 7 27.97 45.99 45.27
N LEU A 8 27.55 45.53 44.10
CA LEU A 8 27.48 46.32 42.86
C LEU A 8 26.05 46.28 42.31
N PRO A 9 25.57 47.39 41.69
CA PRO A 9 24.16 47.61 41.50
C PRO A 9 23.63 47.18 40.13
N LEU A 10 22.30 46.91 40.10
CA LEU A 10 21.51 46.70 38.92
C LEU A 10 21.56 47.92 37.99
N ALA A 11 21.90 47.73 36.74
CA ALA A 11 21.60 48.66 35.65
C ALA A 11 20.45 48.07 34.78
N ARG A 12 19.29 48.69 34.91
CA ARG A 12 18.15 48.49 34.00
C ARG A 12 18.45 49.30 32.72
N THR A 13 18.58 48.60 31.60
CA THR A 13 18.58 49.23 30.27
C THR A 13 17.26 48.91 29.58
N THR A 14 16.40 49.89 29.56
CA THR A 14 15.14 49.96 28.79
C THR A 14 15.51 50.20 27.33
N LEU A 15 15.27 49.26 26.41
CA LEU A 15 15.42 49.43 24.98
C LEU A 15 14.02 49.77 24.37
N LEU A 16 13.86 51.02 23.97
CA LEU A 16 12.73 51.54 23.19
C LEU A 16 12.84 51.01 21.75
N VAL A 17 11.84 50.24 21.32
CA VAL A 17 11.69 49.86 19.92
C VAL A 17 10.87 50.92 19.23
N ALA A 18 11.53 51.73 18.36
CA ALA A 18 10.88 52.67 17.48
C ALA A 18 10.22 51.94 16.29
N LEU A 19 8.91 52.03 16.20
CA LEU A 19 8.08 51.53 15.11
C LEU A 19 8.13 52.53 13.94
N SER A 20 8.92 52.28 12.90
CA SER A 20 8.92 53.04 11.67
C SER A 20 7.85 52.52 10.72
N MET A 21 6.74 53.24 10.61
CA MET A 21 5.77 53.08 9.52
C MET A 21 6.37 53.61 8.21
N LEU A 22 6.56 52.69 7.25
CA LEU A 22 6.83 53.05 5.86
C LEU A 22 5.56 52.83 5.04
N MET A 23 4.78 53.87 4.82
CA MET A 23 3.67 53.92 3.86
C MET A 23 4.27 54.02 2.45
N LEU A 24 4.19 52.94 1.65
CA LEU A 24 4.44 53.01 0.21
C LEU A 24 3.09 53.16 -0.51
N ALA A 25 2.94 54.29 -1.18
CA ALA A 25 1.82 54.62 -2.04
C ALA A 25 1.76 53.66 -3.23
N PHE A 26 0.63 52.96 -3.38
CA PHE A 26 0.32 52.24 -4.61
C PHE A 26 -0.29 53.23 -5.61
N SER A 27 0.46 53.53 -6.67
CA SER A 27 -0.05 54.21 -7.85
C SER A 27 -0.97 53.28 -8.62
N THR A 28 -2.23 53.65 -8.73
CA THR A 28 -3.23 53.01 -9.58
C THR A 28 -3.01 53.37 -11.03
N ASN A 29 -2.48 52.47 -11.85
CA ASN A 29 -2.58 52.56 -13.30
C ASN A 29 -3.82 51.78 -13.76
N ALA A 30 -4.87 52.49 -14.04
CA ALA A 30 -6.04 52.02 -14.77
C ALA A 30 -5.68 51.86 -16.24
N SER A 31 -5.41 50.66 -16.71
CA SER A 31 -5.32 50.34 -18.14
C SER A 31 -6.68 49.78 -18.58
N SER A 32 -7.30 50.51 -19.49
CA SER A 32 -8.58 50.19 -20.13
C SER A 32 -8.50 48.90 -20.92
N ALA A 33 -9.13 47.83 -20.42
CA ALA A 33 -9.34 46.61 -21.19
C ALA A 33 -10.50 46.81 -22.18
N GLN A 34 -10.18 46.96 -23.45
CA GLN A 34 -11.13 46.87 -24.57
C GLN A 34 -11.74 45.45 -24.59
N ARG A 35 -13.05 45.38 -24.44
CA ARG A 35 -13.84 44.17 -24.64
C ARG A 35 -13.90 43.86 -26.13
N HIS A 36 -13.16 42.86 -26.59
CA HIS A 36 -13.40 42.23 -27.87
C HIS A 36 -14.46 41.11 -27.67
N ALA A 37 -15.61 41.33 -28.33
CA ALA A 37 -16.65 40.30 -28.47
C ALA A 37 -16.12 39.10 -29.28
N PRO A 38 -16.51 37.85 -28.96
CA PRO A 38 -16.10 36.72 -29.78
C PRO A 38 -16.86 36.71 -31.10
N GLN A 39 -16.10 36.79 -32.22
CA GLN A 39 -16.62 36.52 -33.55
C GLN A 39 -17.06 35.06 -33.64
N ARG A 40 -18.32 34.86 -34.03
CA ARG A 40 -18.87 33.54 -34.42
C ARG A 40 -18.15 33.07 -35.68
N VAL A 41 -17.32 32.06 -35.55
CA VAL A 41 -16.80 31.30 -36.68
C VAL A 41 -17.89 30.31 -37.10
N ALA A 42 -18.40 30.50 -38.33
CA ALA A 42 -19.36 29.61 -38.97
C ALA A 42 -18.71 28.23 -39.22
N HIS A 43 -19.28 27.19 -38.64
CA HIS A 43 -18.93 25.81 -38.95
C HIS A 43 -19.40 25.46 -40.36
N ALA A 44 -18.47 25.31 -41.30
CA ALA A 44 -18.70 24.63 -42.56
C ALA A 44 -18.77 23.12 -42.30
N GLN A 45 -19.92 22.54 -42.61
CA GLN A 45 -20.11 21.08 -42.57
C GLN A 45 -19.35 20.41 -43.75
N PRO A 46 -18.56 19.39 -43.51
CA PRO A 46 -18.06 18.55 -44.62
C PRO A 46 -19.13 17.59 -45.09
N HIS A 47 -19.43 17.62 -46.37
CA HIS A 47 -20.30 16.71 -47.09
C HIS A 47 -19.84 15.22 -46.87
N ALA A 48 -20.74 14.40 -46.32
CA ALA A 48 -20.57 12.94 -46.21
C ALA A 48 -20.66 12.32 -47.64
N LYS A 49 -19.55 11.85 -48.14
CA LYS A 49 -19.52 10.97 -49.33
C LYS A 49 -19.98 9.57 -48.89
N LYS A 50 -21.15 9.16 -49.38
CA LYS A 50 -21.66 7.78 -49.28
C LYS A 50 -20.69 6.84 -49.97
N VAL A 51 -19.95 6.03 -49.20
CA VAL A 51 -19.23 4.86 -49.70
C VAL A 51 -20.17 3.66 -49.64
N VAL A 52 -20.59 3.20 -50.81
CA VAL A 52 -21.40 1.99 -50.97
C VAL A 52 -20.51 0.79 -50.64
N LYS A 53 -20.73 0.13 -49.55
CA LYS A 53 -20.09 -1.15 -49.22
C LYS A 53 -20.80 -2.28 -49.94
N LYS A 54 -20.16 -2.83 -51.00
CA LYS A 54 -20.54 -4.12 -51.59
C LYS A 54 -20.31 -5.21 -50.56
N ALA A 55 -21.39 -5.86 -50.15
CA ALA A 55 -21.35 -7.04 -49.29
C ALA A 55 -20.90 -8.25 -50.11
N VAL A 56 -19.71 -8.74 -49.82
CA VAL A 56 -19.21 -10.04 -50.30
C VAL A 56 -19.66 -11.10 -49.30
N LYS A 57 -20.68 -11.89 -49.70
CA LYS A 57 -21.13 -13.10 -49.01
C LYS A 57 -20.06 -14.18 -49.12
N LYS A 58 -19.28 -14.45 -48.09
CA LYS A 58 -18.47 -15.68 -47.99
C LYS A 58 -19.28 -16.71 -47.21
N LYS A 59 -19.59 -17.85 -47.87
CA LYS A 59 -20.18 -19.06 -47.30
C LYS A 59 -19.19 -19.68 -46.30
N PRO A 60 -19.66 -20.21 -45.15
CA PRO A 60 -18.79 -20.95 -44.23
C PRO A 60 -18.54 -22.35 -44.80
N ALA A 61 -17.27 -22.72 -44.94
CA ALA A 61 -16.84 -24.07 -45.29
C ALA A 61 -17.04 -24.97 -44.05
N GLN A 62 -17.88 -25.98 -44.20
CA GLN A 62 -18.04 -27.06 -43.23
C GLN A 62 -16.77 -27.92 -43.19
N ARG A 63 -16.00 -27.82 -42.11
CA ARG A 63 -14.88 -28.71 -41.82
C ARG A 63 -15.42 -29.98 -41.15
N LYS A 64 -15.52 -31.07 -41.90
CA LYS A 64 -15.87 -32.40 -41.39
C LYS A 64 -14.83 -32.84 -40.36
N GLN A 65 -15.26 -32.96 -39.11
CA GLN A 65 -14.46 -33.60 -38.05
C GLN A 65 -14.48 -35.11 -38.30
N LYS A 66 -13.33 -35.69 -38.62
CA LYS A 66 -13.12 -37.13 -38.58
C LYS A 66 -12.97 -37.56 -37.14
N THR A 67 -13.94 -38.26 -36.61
CA THR A 67 -13.87 -38.94 -35.30
C THR A 67 -12.93 -40.17 -35.44
N VAL A 68 -11.77 -40.08 -34.83
CA VAL A 68 -10.87 -41.23 -34.65
C VAL A 68 -11.35 -42.00 -33.41
N LYS A 69 -11.93 -43.19 -33.65
CA LYS A 69 -12.30 -44.13 -32.59
C LYS A 69 -11.00 -44.79 -32.06
N HIS A 70 -10.49 -44.39 -30.93
CA HIS A 70 -9.48 -45.14 -30.21
C HIS A 70 -10.14 -46.35 -29.52
N ARG A 71 -9.86 -47.55 -30.08
CA ARG A 71 -10.11 -48.85 -29.44
C ARG A 71 -9.19 -48.97 -28.23
N ARG A 72 -9.74 -48.99 -27.03
CA ARG A 72 -9.01 -49.41 -25.83
C ARG A 72 -8.76 -50.93 -25.84
N PRO A 73 -7.57 -51.45 -25.57
CA PRO A 73 -7.34 -52.87 -25.40
C PRO A 73 -8.01 -53.35 -24.13
N ARG A 74 -8.76 -54.42 -24.27
CA ARG A 74 -9.45 -55.14 -23.18
C ARG A 74 -8.42 -56.03 -22.44
N VAL A 75 -7.96 -55.57 -21.28
CA VAL A 75 -7.11 -56.36 -20.38
C VAL A 75 -8.01 -57.40 -19.69
N LYS A 76 -7.75 -58.69 -19.98
CA LYS A 76 -8.40 -59.83 -19.29
C LYS A 76 -7.80 -59.91 -17.88
N HIS A 77 -8.59 -59.62 -16.83
CA HIS A 77 -8.21 -59.91 -15.47
C HIS A 77 -8.34 -61.41 -15.22
N GLN A 78 -7.23 -62.11 -15.04
CA GLN A 78 -7.19 -63.44 -14.47
C GLN A 78 -7.44 -63.32 -12.95
N ALA A 79 -8.45 -63.99 -12.48
CA ALA A 79 -8.79 -64.10 -11.05
C ALA A 79 -7.73 -64.97 -10.33
N VAL A 80 -6.84 -64.33 -9.59
CA VAL A 80 -5.94 -65.03 -8.65
C VAL A 80 -6.72 -65.21 -7.36
N LYS A 81 -7.02 -66.48 -7.03
CA LYS A 81 -7.55 -66.89 -5.72
C LYS A 81 -6.53 -66.52 -4.64
N ARG A 82 -6.78 -65.48 -3.86
CA ARG A 82 -6.03 -65.20 -2.64
C ARG A 82 -6.65 -65.99 -1.50
N GLN A 83 -5.84 -66.90 -0.94
CA GLN A 83 -6.11 -67.57 0.32
C GLN A 83 -6.16 -66.54 1.46
N ALA A 84 -7.19 -66.63 2.29
CA ALA A 84 -7.39 -65.77 3.44
C ALA A 84 -6.32 -66.05 4.51
N ALA A 85 -5.53 -65.05 4.87
CA ALA A 85 -4.68 -65.05 6.04
C ALA A 85 -5.50 -64.74 7.30
N PRO A 86 -5.18 -65.34 8.47
CA PRO A 86 -5.92 -65.13 9.71
C PRO A 86 -5.77 -63.69 10.21
N ALA A 87 -6.87 -63.12 10.70
CA ALA A 87 -6.95 -61.75 11.22
C ALA A 87 -6.04 -61.54 12.43
N PRO A 88 -5.27 -60.45 12.52
CA PRO A 88 -4.52 -60.11 13.72
C PRO A 88 -5.48 -59.66 14.83
N GLN A 89 -5.39 -60.30 15.99
CA GLN A 89 -6.06 -59.93 17.23
C GLN A 89 -5.67 -58.47 17.60
N GLN A 90 -6.63 -57.58 17.57
CA GLN A 90 -6.46 -56.20 18.02
C GLN A 90 -6.22 -56.17 19.54
N ARG A 91 -4.96 -56.01 19.96
CA ARG A 91 -4.63 -55.58 21.32
C ARG A 91 -5.19 -54.15 21.48
N ARG A 92 -6.25 -54.06 22.27
CA ARG A 92 -6.87 -52.80 22.69
C ARG A 92 -5.87 -52.04 23.59
N ALA A 93 -4.95 -51.25 22.95
CA ALA A 93 -4.10 -50.32 23.67
C ALA A 93 -5.00 -49.30 24.36
N LYS A 94 -4.99 -49.26 25.68
CA LYS A 94 -5.59 -48.17 26.47
C LYS A 94 -4.95 -46.87 26.02
N ARG A 95 -5.69 -46.09 25.20
CA ARG A 95 -5.32 -44.70 24.90
C ARG A 95 -5.40 -43.93 26.22
N SER A 96 -4.24 -43.68 26.84
CA SER A 96 -4.12 -42.65 27.85
C SER A 96 -4.52 -41.32 27.17
N SER A 97 -5.60 -40.73 27.62
CA SER A 97 -5.99 -39.38 27.22
C SER A 97 -4.98 -38.40 27.82
N ALA A 98 -3.82 -38.27 27.16
CA ALA A 98 -2.93 -37.18 27.43
C ALA A 98 -3.72 -35.89 27.08
N VAL A 99 -4.18 -35.16 28.09
CA VAL A 99 -4.76 -33.83 27.98
C VAL A 99 -3.73 -33.02 27.27
N ARG A 100 -3.97 -32.71 25.96
CA ARG A 100 -3.14 -31.77 25.23
C ARG A 100 -3.20 -30.46 26.02
N PRO A 101 -2.06 -29.87 26.38
CA PRO A 101 -2.05 -28.56 27.04
C PRO A 101 -2.90 -27.61 26.19
N ARG A 102 -3.90 -27.00 26.80
CA ARG A 102 -4.70 -25.95 26.14
C ARG A 102 -3.71 -24.89 25.70
N PRO A 103 -3.68 -24.48 24.41
CA PRO A 103 -2.79 -23.43 23.97
C PRO A 103 -2.96 -22.24 24.90
N ALA A 104 -1.87 -21.69 25.43
CA ALA A 104 -1.91 -20.49 26.26
C ALA A 104 -2.76 -19.45 25.52
N ALA A 105 -3.75 -18.90 26.23
CA ALA A 105 -4.63 -17.91 25.63
C ALA A 105 -3.76 -16.78 25.06
N GLY A 106 -3.87 -16.52 23.73
CA GLY A 106 -3.12 -15.45 23.08
C GLY A 106 -3.38 -14.10 23.75
N PRO A 107 -2.54 -13.09 23.49
CA PRO A 107 -2.71 -11.76 24.09
C PRO A 107 -4.09 -11.21 23.76
N ARG A 108 -4.63 -10.42 24.68
CA ARG A 108 -5.93 -9.74 24.53
C ARG A 108 -5.77 -8.27 24.89
N LEU A 109 -6.47 -7.40 24.17
CA LEU A 109 -6.57 -5.99 24.56
C LEU A 109 -7.48 -5.88 25.78
N MET A 110 -7.07 -5.09 26.78
CA MET A 110 -7.74 -5.00 28.08
C MET A 110 -8.53 -3.70 28.20
N ALA A 111 -9.71 -3.77 28.84
CA ALA A 111 -10.54 -2.61 29.13
C ALA A 111 -9.84 -1.65 30.09
N SER A 112 -9.09 -2.15 31.08
CA SER A 112 -8.23 -1.36 31.97
C SER A 112 -7.16 -0.54 31.25
N CYS A 113 -6.80 -0.94 30.02
CA CYS A 113 -5.89 -0.23 29.13
C CYS A 113 -6.60 0.75 28.18
N GLY A 114 -7.91 0.96 28.37
CA GLY A 114 -8.72 1.85 27.55
C GLY A 114 -9.30 1.22 26.29
N TYR A 115 -9.14 -0.09 26.08
CA TYR A 115 -9.79 -0.82 24.99
C TYR A 115 -11.23 -1.16 25.37
N THR A 116 -12.16 -0.32 24.99
CA THR A 116 -13.61 -0.48 25.23
C THR A 116 -14.39 -0.39 23.92
N PRO A 117 -15.64 -0.91 23.84
CA PRO A 117 -16.48 -0.73 22.66
C PRO A 117 -16.63 0.73 22.24
N ARG A 118 -16.80 1.64 23.22
CA ARG A 118 -16.88 3.10 22.97
C ARG A 118 -15.58 3.63 22.35
N ALA A 119 -14.43 3.23 22.87
CA ALA A 119 -13.12 3.65 22.35
C ALA A 119 -12.86 3.12 20.94
N VAL A 120 -13.27 1.87 20.61
CA VAL A 120 -13.20 1.31 19.27
C VAL A 120 -14.12 2.06 18.31
N ASN A 121 -15.35 2.39 18.74
CA ASN A 121 -16.29 3.14 17.91
C ASN A 121 -15.84 4.60 17.68
N SER A 122 -15.03 5.18 18.55
CA SER A 122 -14.45 6.52 18.40
C SER A 122 -13.22 6.60 17.48
N LEU A 123 -12.77 5.48 16.88
CA LEU A 123 -11.72 5.51 15.87
C LEU A 123 -12.19 6.27 14.62
N HIS A 124 -11.33 7.13 14.08
CA HIS A 124 -11.57 7.86 12.83
C HIS A 124 -11.57 6.95 11.60
N SER A 125 -10.79 5.87 11.66
CA SER A 125 -10.71 4.87 10.59
C SER A 125 -12.00 4.08 10.49
N ARG A 126 -12.58 3.98 9.30
CA ARG A 126 -13.84 3.24 9.07
C ARG A 126 -13.67 1.72 9.19
N ALA A 127 -12.47 1.21 8.89
CA ALA A 127 -12.10 -0.19 9.13
C ALA A 127 -10.77 -0.24 9.87
N ALA A 128 -10.65 -1.15 10.85
CA ALA A 128 -9.45 -1.37 11.64
C ALA A 128 -9.25 -2.87 11.88
N TYR A 129 -8.00 -3.33 11.73
CA TYR A 129 -7.63 -4.71 12.03
C TYR A 129 -6.26 -4.73 12.72
N VAL A 130 -6.17 -5.42 13.85
CA VAL A 130 -4.93 -5.63 14.58
C VAL A 130 -4.73 -7.13 14.76
N LEU A 131 -3.56 -7.61 14.34
CA LEU A 131 -3.18 -9.02 14.39
C LEU A 131 -1.88 -9.16 15.18
N ASP A 132 -1.92 -9.90 16.27
CA ASP A 132 -0.72 -10.45 16.89
C ASP A 132 -0.16 -11.55 15.97
N VAL A 133 1.01 -11.30 15.41
CA VAL A 133 1.61 -12.19 14.40
C VAL A 133 2.20 -13.44 15.02
N ASP A 134 2.65 -13.33 16.28
CA ASP A 134 3.34 -14.42 16.96
C ASP A 134 2.37 -15.53 17.37
N SER A 135 1.13 -15.18 17.74
CA SER A 135 0.07 -16.15 18.03
C SER A 135 -0.92 -16.36 16.89
N GLY A 136 -0.91 -15.51 15.86
CA GLY A 136 -1.92 -15.50 14.81
C GLY A 136 -3.30 -15.00 15.28
N THR A 137 -3.37 -14.34 16.46
CA THR A 137 -4.64 -13.93 17.08
C THR A 137 -5.06 -12.54 16.64
N PRO A 138 -6.27 -12.36 16.07
CA PRO A 138 -6.84 -11.05 15.85
C PRO A 138 -7.19 -10.39 17.21
N LEU A 139 -6.59 -9.22 17.48
CA LEU A 139 -6.81 -8.46 18.71
C LEU A 139 -7.92 -7.41 18.55
N LEU A 140 -8.11 -6.90 17.35
CA LEU A 140 -9.16 -5.96 16.97
C LEU A 140 -9.62 -6.24 15.53
N ALA A 141 -10.93 -6.29 15.33
CA ALA A 141 -11.53 -6.44 14.00
C ALA A 141 -12.81 -5.57 13.92
N ARG A 142 -12.65 -4.34 13.36
CA ARG A 142 -13.77 -3.43 13.09
C ARG A 142 -13.92 -3.30 11.57
N ASN A 143 -15.06 -3.72 11.02
CA ASN A 143 -15.31 -3.72 9.57
C ASN A 143 -14.16 -4.33 8.75
N ALA A 144 -13.44 -5.30 9.34
CA ALA A 144 -12.17 -5.82 8.83
C ALA A 144 -12.31 -6.55 7.49
N ARG A 145 -13.51 -7.03 7.15
CA ARG A 145 -13.86 -7.74 5.90
C ARG A 145 -14.57 -6.86 4.87
N THR A 146 -14.81 -5.59 5.18
CA THR A 146 -15.43 -4.67 4.23
C THR A 146 -14.45 -4.30 3.13
N VAL A 147 -14.82 -4.58 1.88
CA VAL A 147 -14.04 -4.22 0.68
C VAL A 147 -14.05 -2.70 0.51
N ARG A 148 -12.88 -2.11 0.31
CA ARG A 148 -12.68 -0.67 0.16
C ARG A 148 -11.56 -0.35 -0.82
N PRO A 149 -11.58 0.82 -1.47
CA PRO A 149 -10.40 1.35 -2.15
C PRO A 149 -9.25 1.50 -1.15
N ILE A 150 -8.03 1.14 -1.57
CA ILE A 150 -6.85 1.10 -0.69
C ILE A 150 -5.76 2.10 -1.06
N ALA A 151 -5.98 2.84 -2.15
CA ALA A 151 -5.04 3.85 -2.63
C ALA A 151 -3.59 3.31 -2.72
N SER A 152 -2.61 4.16 -2.41
CA SER A 152 -1.18 3.83 -2.49
C SER A 152 -0.70 2.70 -1.56
N ILE A 153 -1.56 2.14 -0.70
CA ILE A 153 -1.24 0.88 -0.01
C ILE A 153 -0.95 -0.23 -1.05
N SER A 154 -1.53 -0.14 -2.24
CA SER A 154 -1.23 -0.99 -3.40
C SER A 154 0.26 -1.10 -3.73
N LYS A 155 1.05 -0.04 -3.46
CA LYS A 155 2.50 -0.03 -3.71
C LYS A 155 3.27 -1.05 -2.85
N LEU A 156 2.66 -1.54 -1.77
CA LEU A 156 3.25 -2.65 -1.03
C LEU A 156 3.20 -3.95 -1.84
N MET A 157 2.09 -4.23 -2.55
CA MET A 157 2.02 -5.35 -3.50
C MET A 157 2.95 -5.12 -4.71
N THR A 158 3.02 -3.89 -5.21
CA THR A 158 3.98 -3.52 -6.26
C THR A 158 5.42 -3.85 -5.84
N ALA A 159 5.79 -3.55 -4.60
CA ALA A 159 7.12 -3.87 -4.09
C ALA A 159 7.35 -5.40 -4.00
N VAL A 160 6.41 -6.16 -3.48
CA VAL A 160 6.51 -7.62 -3.39
C VAL A 160 6.73 -8.22 -4.78
N VAL A 161 5.84 -7.91 -5.74
CA VAL A 161 5.91 -8.48 -7.11
C VAL A 161 7.18 -8.05 -7.85
N ALA A 162 7.61 -6.80 -7.68
CA ALA A 162 8.81 -6.33 -8.37
C ALA A 162 10.10 -6.91 -7.75
N ARG A 163 10.08 -7.27 -6.46
CA ARG A 163 11.18 -8.01 -5.79
C ARG A 163 11.22 -9.46 -6.25
N ASP A 164 10.06 -10.12 -6.36
CA ASP A 164 9.97 -11.50 -6.84
C ASP A 164 10.44 -11.68 -8.30
N ALA A 165 10.46 -10.59 -9.09
CA ALA A 165 11.00 -10.60 -10.45
C ALA A 165 12.54 -10.71 -10.52
N ASP A 166 13.22 -10.61 -9.39
CA ASP A 166 14.67 -10.76 -9.19
C ASP A 166 15.55 -9.99 -10.19
N ARG A 167 15.12 -8.80 -10.57
CA ARG A 167 15.89 -7.95 -11.47
C ARG A 167 16.99 -7.20 -10.71
N PRO A 168 18.19 -7.03 -11.32
CA PRO A 168 19.32 -6.33 -10.68
C PRO A 168 18.92 -4.94 -10.17
N LEU A 169 19.16 -4.64 -8.90
CA LEU A 169 18.77 -3.38 -8.27
C LEU A 169 19.55 -2.15 -8.77
N ASN A 170 20.73 -2.36 -9.34
CA ASN A 170 21.57 -1.32 -9.94
C ASN A 170 21.16 -0.95 -11.38
N GLY A 171 20.25 -1.74 -12.00
CA GLY A 171 19.74 -1.42 -13.32
C GLY A 171 19.02 -0.08 -13.35
N VAL A 172 19.34 0.76 -14.34
CA VAL A 172 18.77 2.11 -14.49
C VAL A 172 17.39 2.05 -15.14
N LEU A 173 16.45 2.79 -14.58
CA LEU A 173 15.10 2.99 -15.12
C LEU A 173 14.90 4.46 -15.50
N ARG A 174 14.56 4.69 -16.77
CA ARG A 174 14.18 6.00 -17.26
C ARG A 174 12.67 6.20 -17.13
N VAL A 175 12.24 7.31 -16.57
CA VAL A 175 10.83 7.73 -16.53
C VAL A 175 10.38 8.13 -17.93
N THR A 176 9.26 7.58 -18.38
CA THR A 176 8.69 7.85 -19.70
C THR A 176 7.31 8.51 -19.59
N THR A 177 6.75 8.93 -20.71
CA THR A 177 5.38 9.45 -20.78
C THR A 177 4.34 8.44 -20.29
N HIS A 178 4.62 7.12 -20.48
CA HIS A 178 3.76 6.04 -19.99
C HIS A 178 3.72 5.91 -18.45
N ASP A 179 4.63 6.57 -17.74
CA ASP A 179 4.67 6.57 -16.28
C ASP A 179 3.93 7.76 -15.66
N ARG A 180 3.37 8.66 -16.50
CA ARG A 180 2.50 9.75 -16.04
C ARG A 180 1.18 9.19 -15.53
N ASP A 181 0.67 9.82 -14.48
CA ASP A 181 -0.68 9.55 -13.99
C ASP A 181 -1.73 10.11 -14.95
N THR A 182 -2.54 9.22 -15.52
CA THR A 182 -3.67 9.54 -16.39
C THR A 182 -5.03 9.30 -15.71
N ILE A 183 -5.03 8.96 -14.42
CA ILE A 183 -6.25 8.61 -13.65
C ILE A 183 -6.69 9.81 -12.78
N LYS A 184 -5.75 10.37 -12.04
CA LYS A 184 -5.98 11.49 -11.11
C LYS A 184 -5.20 12.74 -11.49
N PHE A 185 -4.35 12.65 -12.50
CA PHE A 185 -3.49 13.74 -12.99
C PHE A 185 -2.60 14.33 -11.90
N THR A 186 -2.15 13.48 -10.97
CA THR A 186 -1.28 13.92 -9.87
C THR A 186 0.09 14.34 -10.40
N GLY A 187 0.63 15.41 -9.82
CA GLY A 187 2.00 15.84 -10.09
C GLY A 187 3.06 14.85 -9.55
N SER A 188 4.26 14.95 -10.08
CA SER A 188 5.45 14.25 -9.59
C SER A 188 6.67 15.13 -9.80
N ARG A 189 7.63 15.01 -8.89
CA ARG A 189 8.93 15.67 -9.02
C ARG A 189 9.87 14.96 -10.00
N LEU A 190 9.67 13.66 -10.23
CA LEU A 190 10.37 12.96 -11.30
C LEU A 190 9.83 13.40 -12.66
N GLN A 191 10.65 14.07 -13.45
CA GLN A 191 10.28 14.49 -14.80
C GLN A 191 10.34 13.28 -15.76
N VAL A 192 9.66 13.38 -16.90
CA VAL A 192 9.89 12.48 -18.02
C VAL A 192 11.33 12.68 -18.50
N GLY A 193 12.07 11.59 -18.66
CA GLY A 193 13.50 11.62 -18.91
C GLY A 193 14.37 11.39 -17.67
N SER A 194 13.85 11.57 -16.45
CA SER A 194 14.57 11.25 -15.21
C SER A 194 15.04 9.80 -15.19
N GLU A 195 16.27 9.58 -14.75
CA GLU A 195 16.88 8.24 -14.63
C GLU A 195 17.30 7.99 -13.19
N LEU A 196 16.92 6.84 -12.65
CA LEU A 196 17.31 6.37 -11.33
C LEU A 196 17.56 4.86 -11.39
N SER A 197 18.39 4.37 -10.48
CA SER A 197 18.53 2.93 -10.30
C SER A 197 17.17 2.31 -9.88
N ARG A 198 16.99 1.03 -10.19
CA ARG A 198 15.81 0.28 -9.73
C ARG A 198 15.69 0.33 -8.21
N ARG A 199 16.82 0.32 -7.49
CA ARG A 199 16.88 0.48 -6.04
C ARG A 199 16.27 1.81 -5.57
N GLU A 200 16.65 2.91 -6.19
CA GLU A 200 16.13 4.26 -5.85
C GLU A 200 14.65 4.38 -6.18
N MET A 201 14.21 3.85 -7.34
CA MET A 201 12.79 3.80 -7.69
C MET A 201 11.97 3.04 -6.64
N PHE A 202 12.47 1.88 -6.15
CA PHE A 202 11.85 1.16 -5.05
C PHE A 202 11.76 2.00 -3.78
N HIS A 203 12.87 2.65 -3.42
CA HIS A 203 12.98 3.41 -2.20
C HIS A 203 11.93 4.53 -2.15
N ILE A 204 11.90 5.39 -3.17
CA ILE A 204 10.98 6.53 -3.20
C ILE A 204 9.52 6.11 -3.43
N ALA A 205 9.25 5.00 -4.12
CA ALA A 205 7.91 4.45 -4.26
C ALA A 205 7.32 3.98 -2.93
N LEU A 206 8.12 3.34 -2.07
CA LEU A 206 7.68 2.87 -0.75
C LEU A 206 7.67 3.98 0.30
N MET A 207 8.77 4.72 0.43
CA MET A 207 8.95 5.73 1.46
C MET A 207 8.05 6.95 1.27
N SER A 208 8.16 7.60 0.11
CA SER A 208 7.43 8.84 -0.18
C SER A 208 6.16 8.63 -1.03
N SER A 209 5.89 7.38 -1.42
CA SER A 209 4.72 7.04 -2.25
C SER A 209 4.78 7.59 -3.68
N GLU A 210 5.99 7.72 -4.26
CA GLU A 210 6.18 8.27 -5.61
C GLU A 210 5.47 7.43 -6.69
N ASN A 211 4.54 8.06 -7.41
CA ASN A 211 3.69 7.36 -8.38
C ASN A 211 4.45 6.96 -9.64
N ARG A 212 5.29 7.87 -10.21
CA ARG A 212 6.06 7.57 -11.43
C ARG A 212 7.10 6.50 -11.20
N ALA A 213 7.68 6.44 -10.00
CA ALA A 213 8.60 5.36 -9.64
C ALA A 213 7.90 4.00 -9.60
N ALA A 214 6.71 3.90 -8.99
CA ALA A 214 5.92 2.67 -8.99
C ALA A 214 5.47 2.27 -10.41
N ALA A 215 5.10 3.25 -11.24
CA ALA A 215 4.73 3.01 -12.63
C ALA A 215 5.91 2.50 -13.46
N ALA A 216 7.11 3.10 -13.31
CA ALA A 216 8.33 2.68 -13.99
C ALA A 216 8.75 1.25 -13.60
N LEU A 217 8.71 0.92 -12.30
CA LEU A 217 8.97 -0.44 -11.80
C LEU A 217 8.02 -1.46 -12.44
N SER A 218 6.74 -1.13 -12.57
CA SER A 218 5.76 -2.03 -13.19
C SER A 218 5.96 -2.22 -14.68
N ARG A 219 6.40 -1.17 -15.38
CA ARG A 219 6.70 -1.22 -16.82
C ARG A 219 7.97 -2.03 -17.10
N ASP A 220 8.92 -1.99 -16.18
CA ASP A 220 10.19 -2.74 -16.26
C ASP A 220 10.03 -4.25 -16.03
N TYR A 221 8.89 -4.70 -15.57
CA TYR A 221 8.60 -6.12 -15.32
C TYR A 221 8.60 -6.92 -16.65
N PRO A 222 9.07 -8.19 -16.68
CA PRO A 222 8.97 -9.05 -17.84
C PRO A 222 7.53 -9.16 -18.38
N GLY A 223 7.31 -8.76 -19.61
CA GLY A 223 5.98 -8.64 -20.23
C GLY A 223 5.26 -7.32 -19.92
N GLY A 224 5.93 -6.36 -19.27
CA GLY A 224 5.45 -5.00 -19.05
C GLY A 224 4.34 -4.88 -18.01
N ARG A 225 3.72 -3.69 -17.95
CA ARG A 225 2.73 -3.34 -16.92
C ARG A 225 1.52 -4.26 -16.87
N ALA A 226 1.03 -4.76 -18.01
CA ALA A 226 -0.10 -5.68 -18.03
C ALA A 226 0.24 -7.00 -17.35
N ALA A 227 1.40 -7.58 -17.65
CA ALA A 227 1.90 -8.79 -17.00
C ALA A 227 2.16 -8.55 -15.50
N PHE A 228 2.64 -7.36 -15.14
CA PHE A 228 2.83 -6.96 -13.74
C PHE A 228 1.52 -6.95 -12.95
N VAL A 229 0.46 -6.34 -13.47
CA VAL A 229 -0.86 -6.31 -12.81
C VAL A 229 -1.44 -7.72 -12.68
N MET A 230 -1.26 -8.57 -13.70
CA MET A 230 -1.62 -9.99 -13.59
C MET A 230 -0.82 -10.67 -12.47
N ALA A 231 0.46 -10.36 -12.31
CA ALA A 231 1.30 -10.88 -11.24
C ALA A 231 0.83 -10.41 -9.86
N MET A 232 0.47 -9.11 -9.69
CA MET A 232 -0.12 -8.60 -8.45
C MET A 232 -1.37 -9.39 -8.03
N ASN A 233 -2.26 -9.69 -8.97
CA ASN A 233 -3.48 -10.45 -8.70
C ASN A 233 -3.21 -11.95 -8.48
N ARG A 234 -2.19 -12.55 -9.13
CA ARG A 234 -1.74 -13.92 -8.81
C ARG A 234 -1.20 -14.00 -7.40
N GLU A 235 -0.37 -13.04 -7.02
CA GLU A 235 0.22 -12.97 -5.68
C GLU A 235 -0.86 -12.76 -4.60
N ALA A 236 -1.84 -11.88 -4.84
CA ALA A 236 -2.99 -11.73 -3.96
C ALA A 236 -3.72 -13.07 -3.72
N ARG A 237 -3.95 -13.85 -4.77
CA ARG A 237 -4.55 -15.19 -4.65
C ARG A 237 -3.65 -16.15 -3.88
N ARG A 238 -2.33 -16.16 -4.13
CA ARG A 238 -1.34 -17.00 -3.43
C ARG A 238 -1.32 -16.72 -1.94
N LEU A 239 -1.46 -15.44 -1.55
CA LEU A 239 -1.54 -15.01 -0.15
C LEU A 239 -2.92 -15.26 0.48
N GLY A 240 -3.89 -15.77 -0.27
CA GLY A 240 -5.26 -15.98 0.22
C GLY A 240 -6.03 -14.66 0.46
N MET A 241 -5.69 -13.60 -0.28
CA MET A 241 -6.36 -12.29 -0.24
C MET A 241 -7.62 -12.33 -1.13
N ARG A 242 -8.66 -13.02 -0.68
CA ARG A 242 -9.84 -13.38 -1.50
C ARG A 242 -10.72 -12.19 -1.90
N HIS A 243 -10.61 -11.09 -1.19
CA HIS A 243 -11.41 -9.86 -1.40
C HIS A 243 -10.54 -8.71 -1.92
N THR A 244 -9.43 -9.05 -2.60
CA THR A 244 -8.45 -8.07 -3.10
C THR A 244 -8.34 -8.14 -4.61
N HIS A 245 -8.36 -6.96 -5.24
CA HIS A 245 -8.16 -6.81 -6.68
C HIS A 245 -7.32 -5.57 -6.99
N PHE A 246 -6.35 -5.74 -7.91
CA PHE A 246 -5.50 -4.67 -8.41
C PHE A 246 -5.79 -4.39 -9.89
N ARG A 247 -6.03 -3.14 -10.24
CA ARG A 247 -6.20 -2.65 -11.62
C ARG A 247 -4.91 -2.04 -12.17
N GLU A 248 -4.07 -1.50 -11.28
CA GLU A 248 -2.83 -0.81 -11.66
C GLU A 248 -1.84 -0.77 -10.45
N PRO A 249 -0.54 -0.44 -10.67
CA PRO A 249 0.49 -0.61 -9.66
C PRO A 249 0.59 0.52 -8.63
N THR A 250 -0.04 1.69 -8.87
CA THR A 250 0.20 2.90 -8.05
C THR A 250 -0.80 3.09 -6.93
N GLY A 251 -2.02 2.58 -7.09
CA GLY A 251 -3.15 2.78 -6.17
C GLY A 251 -3.93 4.07 -6.45
N LEU A 252 -3.78 4.68 -7.61
CA LEU A 252 -4.55 5.85 -8.02
C LEU A 252 -5.97 5.48 -8.47
N SER A 253 -6.15 4.27 -8.96
CA SER A 253 -7.46 3.74 -9.31
C SER A 253 -8.29 3.42 -8.06
N PRO A 254 -9.53 3.90 -7.96
CA PRO A 254 -10.46 3.51 -6.89
C PRO A 254 -10.85 2.02 -6.97
N HIS A 255 -10.54 1.36 -8.08
CA HIS A 255 -10.78 -0.08 -8.27
C HIS A 255 -9.62 -0.96 -7.78
N ASN A 256 -8.56 -0.39 -7.22
CA ASN A 256 -7.63 -1.12 -6.37
C ASN A 256 -8.29 -1.28 -5.00
N VAL A 257 -8.83 -2.45 -4.76
CA VAL A 257 -9.67 -2.71 -3.58
C VAL A 257 -9.13 -3.87 -2.75
N SER A 258 -9.36 -3.81 -1.45
CA SER A 258 -9.02 -4.87 -0.51
C SER A 258 -9.83 -4.75 0.78
N THR A 259 -9.61 -5.67 1.72
CA THR A 259 -10.10 -5.62 3.09
C THR A 259 -8.93 -5.43 4.06
N ALA A 260 -9.22 -4.98 5.28
CA ALA A 260 -8.17 -4.82 6.29
C ALA A 260 -7.56 -6.18 6.68
N GLU A 261 -8.36 -7.24 6.69
CA GLU A 261 -7.90 -8.61 6.95
C GLU A 261 -6.96 -9.14 5.84
N ASP A 262 -7.29 -8.90 4.56
CA ASP A 262 -6.42 -9.28 3.45
C ASP A 262 -5.12 -8.48 3.42
N LEU A 263 -5.18 -7.17 3.71
CA LEU A 263 -3.98 -6.34 3.79
C LEU A 263 -3.02 -6.78 4.89
N ALA A 264 -3.51 -7.35 6.00
CA ALA A 264 -2.64 -7.92 7.02
C ALA A 264 -1.80 -9.10 6.50
N LYS A 265 -2.34 -9.90 5.57
CA LYS A 265 -1.60 -10.96 4.86
C LYS A 265 -0.50 -10.38 3.97
N LEU A 266 -0.82 -9.31 3.23
CA LEU A 266 0.16 -8.59 2.40
C LEU A 266 1.29 -8.01 3.26
N VAL A 267 0.97 -7.38 4.39
CA VAL A 267 1.99 -6.92 5.36
C VAL A 267 2.86 -8.07 5.84
N GLY A 268 2.25 -9.26 6.07
CA GLY A 268 2.97 -10.47 6.41
C GLY A 268 4.01 -10.87 5.38
N ALA A 269 3.63 -10.91 4.09
CA ALA A 269 4.53 -11.22 2.98
C ALA A 269 5.62 -10.17 2.80
N ALA A 270 5.25 -8.90 2.72
CA ALA A 270 6.17 -7.79 2.54
C ALA A 270 7.21 -7.68 3.67
N ALA A 271 6.84 -8.05 4.89
CA ALA A 271 7.72 -8.02 6.05
C ALA A 271 8.82 -9.11 6.02
N GLN A 272 8.78 -10.08 5.11
CA GLN A 272 9.85 -11.05 4.92
C GLN A 272 11.06 -10.44 4.20
N ASP A 273 10.83 -9.47 3.29
CA ASP A 273 11.92 -8.82 2.56
C ASP A 273 12.55 -7.67 3.41
N PRO A 274 13.85 -7.77 3.76
CA PRO A 274 14.52 -6.74 4.55
C PRO A 274 14.59 -5.39 3.82
N LEU A 275 14.66 -5.38 2.48
CA LEU A 275 14.74 -4.16 1.70
C LEU A 275 13.39 -3.39 1.71
N ILE A 276 12.27 -4.11 1.61
CA ILE A 276 10.93 -3.52 1.74
C ILE A 276 10.77 -2.90 3.14
N ARG A 277 11.20 -3.60 4.19
CA ARG A 277 11.17 -3.04 5.55
C ARG A 277 12.01 -1.77 5.66
N TYR A 278 13.26 -1.81 5.18
CA TYR A 278 14.16 -0.67 5.23
C TYR A 278 13.59 0.54 4.49
N PHE A 279 13.24 0.39 3.21
CA PHE A 279 12.74 1.50 2.41
C PHE A 279 11.42 2.07 2.91
N SER A 280 10.53 1.24 3.43
CA SER A 280 9.24 1.74 3.94
C SER A 280 9.38 2.52 5.26
N THR A 281 10.47 2.33 6.00
CA THR A 281 10.68 2.95 7.32
C THR A 281 11.82 3.96 7.36
N ASP A 282 12.51 4.20 6.24
CA ASP A 282 13.47 5.28 6.14
C ASP A 282 12.76 6.65 6.23
N THR A 283 13.40 7.63 6.86
CA THR A 283 12.80 8.94 7.12
C THR A 283 12.90 9.89 5.94
N SER A 284 13.99 9.81 5.20
CA SER A 284 14.29 10.65 4.03
C SER A 284 15.40 10.04 3.17
N THR A 285 15.44 10.41 1.90
CA THR A 285 16.53 10.09 0.98
C THR A 285 16.66 11.16 -0.08
N THR A 286 17.87 11.42 -0.54
CA THR A 286 18.16 12.27 -1.69
C THR A 286 18.48 11.40 -2.89
N VAL A 287 17.88 11.68 -4.04
CA VAL A 287 18.15 11.01 -5.31
C VAL A 287 18.58 12.03 -6.37
N ARG A 288 19.35 11.58 -7.38
CA ARG A 288 19.86 12.40 -8.49
C ARG A 288 19.30 11.88 -9.82
N PRO A 289 18.08 12.29 -10.23
CA PRO A 289 17.41 11.72 -11.41
C PRO A 289 17.83 12.35 -12.75
N GLY A 290 18.99 12.91 -12.84
CA GLY A 290 19.57 13.72 -13.92
C GLY A 290 20.23 14.93 -13.31
N ASP A 291 19.91 16.13 -13.83
CA ASP A 291 20.42 17.37 -13.27
C ASP A 291 19.79 17.68 -11.91
N GLY A 292 20.63 17.92 -10.91
CA GLY A 292 20.21 18.32 -9.56
C GLY A 292 19.81 17.17 -8.65
N GLU A 293 19.34 17.56 -7.46
CA GLU A 293 19.01 16.64 -6.36
C GLU A 293 17.52 16.79 -5.96
N LEU A 294 16.89 15.67 -5.62
CA LEU A 294 15.53 15.65 -5.09
C LEU A 294 15.53 14.98 -3.71
N LEU A 295 15.23 15.76 -2.67
CA LEU A 295 15.00 15.23 -1.33
C LEU A 295 13.59 14.66 -1.23
N TYR A 296 13.46 13.38 -0.96
CA TYR A 296 12.22 12.71 -0.62
C TYR A 296 12.14 12.45 0.89
N VAL A 297 10.96 12.56 1.46
CA VAL A 297 10.70 12.30 2.88
C VAL A 297 9.58 11.26 3.03
N ASN A 298 9.60 10.53 4.14
CA ASN A 298 8.59 9.52 4.39
C ASN A 298 7.18 10.11 4.40
N SER A 299 6.25 9.44 3.72
CA SER A 299 4.85 9.85 3.63
C SER A 299 4.08 9.67 4.96
N ASP A 300 4.58 8.81 5.87
CA ASP A 300 4.01 8.59 7.19
C ASP A 300 4.69 9.48 8.24
N PRO A 301 3.96 10.44 8.87
CA PRO A 301 4.51 11.27 9.95
C PRO A 301 4.96 10.45 11.16
N LEU A 302 4.35 9.29 11.43
CA LEU A 302 4.70 8.44 12.56
C LEU A 302 6.10 7.82 12.41
N VAL A 303 6.51 7.53 11.18
CA VAL A 303 7.88 7.11 10.83
C VAL A 303 8.80 8.32 10.77
N ARG A 304 8.43 9.36 10.03
CA ARG A 304 9.25 10.56 9.81
C ARG A 304 9.72 11.18 11.12
N TYR A 305 8.84 11.22 12.14
CA TYR A 305 9.13 11.78 13.45
C TYR A 305 9.37 10.71 14.52
N ARG A 306 9.59 9.44 14.13
CA ARG A 306 9.90 8.30 15.02
C ARG A 306 8.93 8.17 16.21
N ARG A 307 7.63 8.39 15.96
CA ARG A 307 6.60 8.40 17.02
C ARG A 307 6.19 7.00 17.49
N LEU A 308 6.37 5.97 16.67
CA LEU A 308 6.01 4.59 16.96
C LEU A 308 7.12 3.62 16.51
N PRO A 309 7.24 2.43 17.13
CA PRO A 309 8.26 1.42 16.79
C PRO A 309 7.89 0.65 15.51
N ILE A 310 7.69 1.36 14.41
CA ILE A 310 7.28 0.82 13.11
C ILE A 310 8.45 0.13 12.43
N ARG A 311 8.22 -1.06 11.88
CA ARG A 311 9.20 -1.91 11.17
C ARG A 311 8.86 -2.11 9.70
N LEU A 312 7.69 -1.73 9.27
CA LEU A 312 7.20 -1.64 7.91
C LEU A 312 5.96 -0.75 7.90
N GLN A 313 5.79 0.05 6.87
CA GLN A 313 4.55 0.80 6.68
C GLN A 313 4.25 1.07 5.20
N LYS A 314 3.00 1.39 4.92
CA LYS A 314 2.58 2.10 3.71
C LYS A 314 1.31 2.89 3.96
N THR A 315 1.37 4.19 3.66
CA THR A 315 0.19 5.07 3.68
C THR A 315 -0.55 5.04 2.35
N GLY A 316 -1.83 5.40 2.36
CA GLY A 316 -2.63 5.57 1.16
C GLY A 316 -3.67 6.67 1.32
N PHE A 317 -3.91 7.41 0.23
CA PHE A 317 -4.97 8.40 0.14
C PHE A 317 -5.38 8.59 -1.33
N ILE A 318 -6.65 8.50 -1.58
CA ILE A 318 -7.42 9.12 -2.67
C ILE A 318 -8.77 9.53 -2.08
N ASN A 319 -9.52 10.40 -2.74
CA ASN A 319 -10.81 10.89 -2.21
C ASN A 319 -11.79 9.73 -1.89
N GLU A 320 -11.82 8.71 -2.73
CA GLU A 320 -12.71 7.56 -2.58
C GLU A 320 -12.32 6.61 -1.43
N SER A 321 -11.04 6.56 -1.07
CA SER A 321 -10.56 5.70 0.02
C SER A 321 -10.56 6.39 1.38
N GLY A 322 -10.43 7.71 1.42
CA GLY A 322 -9.94 8.41 2.61
C GLY A 322 -8.48 8.06 2.92
N HIS A 323 -8.01 8.46 4.08
CA HIS A 323 -6.66 8.13 4.56
C HIS A 323 -6.61 6.71 5.13
N GLY A 324 -5.57 5.99 4.80
CA GLY A 324 -5.28 4.66 5.34
C GLY A 324 -3.81 4.45 5.59
N VAL A 325 -3.50 3.49 6.44
CA VAL A 325 -2.14 3.01 6.70
C VAL A 325 -2.14 1.53 7.04
N VAL A 326 -1.15 0.83 6.55
CA VAL A 326 -0.78 -0.50 7.05
C VAL A 326 0.58 -0.42 7.68
N MET A 327 0.79 -1.14 8.79
CA MET A 327 2.07 -1.16 9.47
C MET A 327 2.34 -2.47 10.20
N ARG A 328 3.62 -2.82 10.32
CA ARG A 328 4.15 -3.79 11.25
C ARG A 328 4.88 -3.05 12.35
N MET A 329 4.53 -3.31 13.59
CA MET A 329 5.20 -2.75 14.77
C MET A 329 5.82 -3.86 15.63
N ARG A 330 6.78 -3.50 16.48
CA ARG A 330 7.23 -4.36 17.58
C ARG A 330 6.83 -3.70 18.91
N VAL A 331 5.95 -4.36 19.65
CA VAL A 331 5.43 -3.87 20.93
C VAL A 331 5.79 -4.87 22.02
N LYS A 332 6.60 -4.48 23.00
CA LYS A 332 7.10 -5.37 24.07
C LYS A 332 7.59 -6.74 23.55
N GLY A 333 8.42 -6.69 22.51
CA GLY A 333 8.99 -7.89 21.87
C GLY A 333 8.09 -8.57 20.85
N ARG A 334 6.78 -8.41 20.89
CA ARG A 334 5.81 -9.05 19.98
C ARG A 334 5.67 -8.29 18.67
N ARG A 335 5.33 -9.02 17.61
CA ARG A 335 5.13 -8.48 16.24
C ARG A 335 3.65 -8.23 16.01
N GLU A 336 3.28 -6.97 15.87
CA GLU A 336 1.90 -6.56 15.66
C GLU A 336 1.70 -6.03 14.23
N THR A 337 0.66 -6.48 13.55
CA THR A 337 0.20 -5.87 12.29
C THR A 337 -1.02 -5.02 12.57
N VAL A 338 -0.98 -3.77 12.14
CA VAL A 338 -2.08 -2.81 12.25
C VAL A 338 -2.49 -2.35 10.85
N VAL A 339 -3.77 -2.43 10.55
CA VAL A 339 -4.37 -1.94 9.31
C VAL A 339 -5.49 -0.98 9.66
N LEU A 340 -5.41 0.26 9.17
CA LEU A 340 -6.39 1.32 9.37
C LEU A 340 -6.80 1.89 8.01
N LEU A 341 -8.10 1.92 7.71
CA LEU A 341 -8.62 2.35 6.41
C LEU A 341 -9.78 3.32 6.55
N GLY A 342 -9.80 4.31 5.67
CA GLY A 342 -10.95 5.18 5.48
C GLY A 342 -11.11 6.28 6.54
N ALA A 343 -10.04 6.75 7.16
CA ALA A 343 -10.08 7.91 8.01
C ALA A 343 -10.29 9.19 7.17
N PRO A 344 -11.08 10.17 7.64
CA PRO A 344 -11.32 11.41 6.89
C PRO A 344 -10.08 12.28 6.77
N THR A 345 -9.14 12.19 7.71
CA THR A 345 -7.92 13.00 7.73
C THR A 345 -6.67 12.18 8.04
N ARG A 346 -5.51 12.70 7.59
CA ARG A 346 -4.20 12.12 7.95
C ARG A 346 -3.97 12.15 9.45
N ALA A 347 -4.36 13.22 10.13
CA ALA A 347 -4.24 13.33 11.58
C ALA A 347 -5.10 12.27 12.29
N GLY A 348 -6.31 12.00 11.79
CA GLY A 348 -7.21 10.98 12.31
C GLY A 348 -6.60 9.57 12.26
N VAL A 349 -6.07 9.14 11.12
CA VAL A 349 -5.46 7.81 11.02
C VAL A 349 -4.20 7.69 11.89
N SER A 350 -3.41 8.75 12.02
CA SER A 350 -2.24 8.77 12.91
C SER A 350 -2.64 8.71 14.38
N SER A 351 -3.71 9.43 14.78
CA SER A 351 -4.29 9.37 16.14
C SER A 351 -4.77 7.96 16.49
N ASP A 352 -5.46 7.30 15.56
CA ASP A 352 -5.92 5.92 15.75
C ASP A 352 -4.74 4.96 15.94
N ALA A 353 -3.68 5.09 15.15
CA ALA A 353 -2.48 4.26 15.27
C ALA A 353 -1.81 4.44 16.64
N ILE A 354 -1.69 5.69 17.14
CA ILE A 354 -1.15 5.99 18.47
C ILE A 354 -2.05 5.40 19.57
N LYS A 355 -3.37 5.53 19.44
CA LYS A 355 -4.34 4.97 20.38
C LYS A 355 -4.22 3.44 20.47
N ILE A 356 -4.17 2.76 19.32
CA ILE A 356 -4.00 1.30 19.25
C ILE A 356 -2.65 0.88 19.86
N HIS A 357 -1.57 1.61 19.56
CA HIS A 357 -0.26 1.32 20.16
C HIS A 357 -0.30 1.44 21.68
N ARG A 358 -1.02 2.43 22.25
CA ARG A 358 -1.20 2.54 23.71
C ARG A 358 -1.95 1.34 24.28
N TRP A 359 -3.03 0.90 23.64
CA TRP A 359 -3.77 -0.28 24.06
C TRP A 359 -2.87 -1.53 24.06
N LEU A 360 -2.11 -1.73 22.98
CA LEU A 360 -1.15 -2.85 22.85
C LEU A 360 -0.07 -2.77 23.94
N SER A 361 0.59 -1.62 24.10
CA SER A 361 1.68 -1.44 25.06
C SER A 361 1.26 -1.64 26.53
N CYS A 362 0.01 -1.35 26.86
CA CYS A 362 -0.53 -1.59 28.18
C CYS A 362 -0.98 -3.05 28.37
N SER A 363 -1.64 -3.63 27.35
CA SER A 363 -2.26 -4.95 27.44
C SER A 363 -1.30 -6.12 27.28
N ILE A 364 -0.20 -5.94 26.55
CA ILE A 364 0.83 -6.96 26.37
C ILE A 364 1.82 -6.87 27.53
N GLN A 365 1.98 -7.97 28.23
CA GLN A 365 2.95 -8.13 29.34
C GLN A 365 4.27 -8.71 28.83
#